data_929ad6c044ef1b4365d85bcd185fcf67
#
_entry.id   929ad6c044ef1b4365d85bcd185fcf67
#
_cell.length_a   1.000
_cell.length_b   1.000
_cell.length_c   1.000
_cell.angle_alpha   90.00
_cell.angle_beta   90.00
_cell.angle_gamma   90.00
#
_symmetry.space_group_name_H-M   'P 1'
#
loop_
_entity.id
_entity.type
_entity.pdbx_description
1 polymer ?
#
loop_
_entity_poly.entity_id
_entity_poly.type
_entity_poly.pdbx_seq_one_letter_code
_entity_poly.pdbx_strand_id
1 'polypeptide(L)'
;YNNSLGDITAVDILSGLIQWQLPTQTSSIMNETYGFNFSKLVSDGSSIYFSNNKNQFYSVDLKSGTTNWMSEINSILTPIIIGNFIFTVSENGYLFTIQKGEGNIIRINDIYKNFNFKKRERIRPTGLTIGGNNLYLTNSDGNLIVISLSAGNVLKIEKVGRDLISKPLIYNENLFIVKNGSITLYD
;
A
#
# COMPACT_ATOMS: atom_id res chain seq x y z
N TYR A 1 -5.42 7.66 -14.13
CA TYR A 1 -4.93 6.28 -14.26
C TYR A 1 -3.40 6.26 -14.31
N ASN A 2 -2.83 5.10 -14.04
CA ASN A 2 -1.40 4.82 -14.25
C ASN A 2 -1.23 3.84 -15.42
N ASN A 3 -0.15 3.97 -16.18
CA ASN A 3 0.22 3.05 -17.24
C ASN A 3 1.34 2.07 -16.79
N SER A 4 1.68 1.09 -17.63
CA SER A 4 2.72 0.10 -17.33
C SER A 4 4.14 0.67 -17.28
N LEU A 5 4.35 1.90 -17.77
CA LEU A 5 5.62 2.61 -17.74
C LEU A 5 5.77 3.47 -16.48
N GLY A 6 4.73 3.57 -15.65
CA GLY A 6 4.80 4.33 -14.43
C GLY A 6 4.26 5.75 -14.51
N ASP A 7 3.79 6.18 -15.66
CA ASP A 7 3.23 7.52 -15.77
C ASP A 7 1.84 7.57 -15.15
N ILE A 8 1.57 8.63 -14.44
CA ILE A 8 0.23 8.95 -13.94
C ILE A 8 -0.39 9.97 -14.89
N THR A 9 -1.59 9.68 -15.37
CA THR A 9 -2.33 10.58 -16.28
C THR A 9 -3.69 10.92 -15.70
N ALA A 10 -3.99 12.20 -15.60
CA ALA A 10 -5.32 12.71 -15.31
C ALA A 10 -6.05 13.06 -16.61
N VAL A 11 -7.28 12.59 -16.70
CA VAL A 11 -8.14 12.82 -17.88
C VAL A 11 -9.46 13.37 -17.39
N ASP A 12 -9.95 14.41 -18.05
CA ASP A 12 -11.31 14.88 -17.86
C ASP A 12 -12.30 13.84 -18.38
N ILE A 13 -13.19 13.37 -17.51
CA ILE A 13 -14.07 12.25 -17.82
C ILE A 13 -15.14 12.58 -18.88
N LEU A 14 -15.50 13.85 -19.03
CA LEU A 14 -16.53 14.29 -19.97
C LEU A 14 -15.95 14.54 -21.35
N SER A 15 -14.82 15.22 -21.44
CA SER A 15 -14.19 15.60 -22.71
C SER A 15 -13.17 14.56 -23.22
N GLY A 16 -12.66 13.69 -22.33
CA GLY A 16 -11.56 12.77 -22.63
C GLY A 16 -10.20 13.45 -22.79
N LEU A 17 -10.09 14.76 -22.50
CA LEU A 17 -8.85 15.51 -22.65
C LEU A 17 -7.92 15.26 -21.47
N ILE A 18 -6.62 15.11 -21.78
CA ILE A 18 -5.58 15.02 -20.77
C ILE A 18 -5.45 16.37 -20.05
N GLN A 19 -5.60 16.35 -18.74
CA GLN A 19 -5.41 17.53 -17.90
C GLN A 19 -3.95 17.72 -17.52
N TRP A 20 -3.29 16.63 -17.11
CA TRP A 20 -1.87 16.60 -16.79
C TRP A 20 -1.31 15.18 -16.86
N GLN A 21 0.00 15.08 -16.99
CA GLN A 21 0.75 13.83 -16.90
C GLN A 21 1.95 14.01 -15.99
N LEU A 22 2.22 13.01 -15.15
CA LEU A 22 3.38 12.93 -14.28
C LEU A 22 4.18 11.67 -14.61
N PRO A 23 5.34 11.78 -15.26
CA PRO A 23 6.26 10.66 -15.40
C PRO A 23 6.91 10.36 -14.04
N THR A 24 6.88 9.11 -13.60
CA THR A 24 7.49 8.68 -12.34
C THR A 24 8.80 7.90 -12.57
N GLN A 25 9.17 7.66 -13.82
CA GLN A 25 10.43 7.00 -14.18
C GLN A 25 11.41 8.01 -14.77
N THR A 26 12.66 7.90 -14.34
CA THR A 26 13.79 8.57 -15.01
C THR A 26 14.30 7.69 -16.16
N SER A 27 14.90 8.32 -17.18
CA SER A 27 15.44 7.64 -18.39
C SER A 27 16.42 6.49 -18.09
N SER A 28 17.09 6.52 -16.93
CA SER A 28 17.99 5.44 -16.48
C SER A 28 17.25 4.17 -16.03
N ILE A 29 15.97 4.27 -15.70
CA ILE A 29 15.13 3.15 -15.25
C ILE A 29 14.43 2.45 -16.42
N MET A 30 14.35 3.08 -17.59
CA MET A 30 13.70 2.52 -18.79
C MET A 30 14.32 1.19 -19.27
N ASN A 31 15.59 0.90 -18.93
CA ASN A 31 16.23 -0.36 -19.29
C ASN A 31 15.83 -1.55 -18.38
N GLU A 32 15.11 -1.31 -17.28
CA GLU A 32 14.62 -2.32 -16.36
C GLU A 32 13.08 -2.45 -16.39
N THR A 33 12.50 -2.51 -17.57
CA THR A 33 11.03 -2.55 -17.79
C THR A 33 10.36 -3.79 -17.19
N TYR A 34 11.12 -4.80 -16.81
CA TYR A 34 10.61 -6.00 -16.18
C TYR A 34 10.50 -5.82 -14.67
N GLY A 35 9.25 -5.75 -14.16
CA GLY A 35 8.98 -5.78 -12.73
C GLY A 35 8.65 -4.43 -12.08
N PHE A 36 8.26 -3.41 -12.84
CA PHE A 36 7.75 -2.17 -12.27
C PHE A 36 6.31 -2.36 -11.77
N ASN A 37 6.12 -2.21 -10.46
CA ASN A 37 4.83 -2.39 -9.81
C ASN A 37 4.46 -1.16 -8.99
N PHE A 38 3.17 -0.78 -9.08
CA PHE A 38 2.59 0.32 -8.32
C PHE A 38 1.55 -0.16 -7.33
N SER A 39 1.35 0.63 -6.30
CA SER A 39 0.12 0.59 -5.52
C SER A 39 -1.06 1.13 -6.33
N LYS A 40 -2.28 0.86 -5.89
CA LYS A 40 -3.44 1.62 -6.39
C LYS A 40 -3.33 3.07 -5.95
N LEU A 41 -3.89 3.96 -6.77
CA LEU A 41 -4.01 5.38 -6.45
C LEU A 41 -5.10 5.58 -5.38
N VAL A 42 -4.84 6.39 -4.39
CA VAL A 42 -5.81 6.80 -3.36
C VAL A 42 -5.83 8.31 -3.29
N SER A 43 -7.03 8.91 -3.21
CA SER A 43 -7.18 10.36 -3.10
C SER A 43 -7.95 10.75 -1.85
N ASP A 44 -7.62 11.90 -1.29
CA ASP A 44 -8.40 12.58 -0.25
C ASP A 44 -9.25 13.75 -0.78
N GLY A 45 -9.33 13.89 -2.11
CA GLY A 45 -10.04 14.96 -2.79
C GLY A 45 -9.18 16.19 -3.14
N SER A 46 -8.01 16.33 -2.53
CA SER A 46 -7.03 17.40 -2.83
C SER A 46 -5.74 16.84 -3.42
N SER A 47 -5.32 15.72 -2.96
CA SER A 47 -4.08 15.05 -3.38
C SER A 47 -4.32 13.58 -3.72
N ILE A 48 -3.40 13.02 -4.51
CA ILE A 48 -3.31 11.60 -4.83
C ILE A 48 -2.08 11.03 -4.15
N TYR A 49 -2.22 9.83 -3.58
CA TYR A 49 -1.15 9.11 -2.90
C TYR A 49 -0.96 7.74 -3.53
N PHE A 50 0.27 7.39 -3.81
CA PHE A 50 0.65 6.09 -4.37
C PHE A 50 2.13 5.80 -4.14
N SER A 51 2.51 4.55 -4.29
CA SER A 51 3.89 4.09 -4.16
C SER A 51 4.25 3.07 -5.22
N ASN A 52 5.54 2.77 -5.34
CA ASN A 52 6.06 1.77 -6.26
C ASN A 52 7.14 0.91 -5.60
N ASN A 53 7.58 -0.12 -6.31
CA ASN A 53 8.65 -1.01 -5.88
C ASN A 53 10.08 -0.49 -6.18
N LYS A 54 10.22 0.80 -6.51
CA LYS A 54 11.49 1.50 -6.72
C LYS A 54 11.79 2.54 -5.63
N ASN A 55 11.32 2.28 -4.40
CA ASN A 55 11.49 3.15 -3.23
C ASN A 55 10.88 4.55 -3.38
N GLN A 56 9.74 4.67 -4.03
CA GLN A 56 9.12 5.97 -4.21
C GLN A 56 7.67 5.94 -3.72
N PHE A 57 7.36 6.80 -2.78
CA PHE A 57 6.02 7.10 -2.30
C PHE A 57 5.70 8.56 -2.56
N TYR A 58 4.63 8.83 -3.29
CA TYR A 58 4.28 10.17 -3.77
C TYR A 58 3.03 10.71 -3.12
N SER A 59 3.03 12.02 -2.92
CA SER A 59 1.84 12.87 -2.84
C SER A 59 1.86 13.83 -4.01
N VAL A 60 0.78 13.87 -4.76
CA VAL A 60 0.63 14.67 -5.97
C VAL A 60 -0.64 15.50 -5.87
N ASP A 61 -0.59 16.78 -6.19
CA ASP A 61 -1.77 17.64 -6.25
C ASP A 61 -2.73 17.14 -7.32
N LEU A 62 -3.99 16.94 -6.94
CA LEU A 62 -5.00 16.35 -7.82
C LEU A 62 -5.31 17.20 -9.06
N LYS A 63 -5.22 18.53 -8.93
CA LYS A 63 -5.61 19.45 -10.01
C LYS A 63 -4.47 19.71 -10.98
N SER A 64 -3.26 19.93 -10.47
CA SER A 64 -2.10 20.35 -11.28
C SER A 64 -1.19 19.21 -11.68
N GLY A 65 -1.24 18.06 -11.00
CA GLY A 65 -0.26 16.98 -11.19
C GLY A 65 1.13 17.27 -10.61
N THR A 66 1.26 18.38 -9.85
CA THR A 66 2.53 18.73 -9.22
C THR A 66 2.80 17.82 -8.03
N THR A 67 4.02 17.33 -7.90
CA THR A 67 4.44 16.56 -6.73
C THR A 67 4.51 17.47 -5.50
N ASN A 68 3.69 17.19 -4.48
CA ASN A 68 3.75 17.87 -3.19
C ASN A 68 4.99 17.43 -2.40
N TRP A 69 5.18 16.12 -2.30
CA TRP A 69 6.34 15.50 -1.66
C TRP A 69 6.56 14.07 -2.16
N MET A 70 7.76 13.57 -1.96
CA MET A 70 8.16 12.20 -2.22
C MET A 70 8.97 11.67 -1.04
N SER A 71 8.74 10.41 -0.65
CA SER A 71 9.49 9.70 0.39
C SER A 71 10.04 8.38 -0.15
N GLU A 72 11.18 7.94 0.38
CA GLU A 72 11.82 6.67 -0.03
C GLU A 72 11.18 5.47 0.69
N ILE A 73 10.08 4.95 0.12
CA ILE A 73 9.37 3.79 0.65
C ILE A 73 9.07 2.80 -0.48
N ASN A 74 9.59 1.57 -0.34
CA ASN A 74 9.29 0.45 -1.25
C ASN A 74 8.00 -0.23 -0.82
N SER A 75 6.89 0.10 -1.45
CA SER A 75 5.60 -0.53 -1.21
C SER A 75 4.78 -0.62 -2.49
N ILE A 76 4.08 -1.72 -2.67
CA ILE A 76 3.09 -1.91 -3.73
C ILE A 76 1.66 -2.00 -3.16
N LEU A 77 1.52 -1.89 -1.84
CA LEU A 77 0.22 -1.93 -1.20
C LEU A 77 -0.52 -0.60 -1.36
N THR A 78 -1.82 -0.70 -1.56
CA THR A 78 -2.70 0.47 -1.54
C THR A 78 -2.57 1.18 -0.20
N PRO A 79 -2.15 2.44 -0.15
CA PRO A 79 -2.04 3.18 1.10
C PRO A 79 -3.41 3.40 1.74
N ILE A 80 -3.45 3.54 3.07
CA ILE A 80 -4.66 3.84 3.83
C ILE A 80 -4.53 5.25 4.39
N ILE A 81 -5.52 6.10 4.13
CA ILE A 81 -5.56 7.48 4.63
C ILE A 81 -6.55 7.57 5.77
N ILE A 82 -6.11 8.10 6.92
CA ILE A 82 -6.96 8.31 8.10
C ILE A 82 -6.60 9.67 8.70
N GLY A 83 -7.51 10.63 8.61
CA GLY A 83 -7.27 11.99 9.08
C GLY A 83 -6.01 12.58 8.45
N ASN A 84 -5.03 12.91 9.27
CA ASN A 84 -3.75 13.50 8.85
C ASN A 84 -2.63 12.49 8.61
N PHE A 85 -2.93 11.20 8.63
CA PHE A 85 -1.94 10.14 8.49
C PHE A 85 -2.20 9.22 7.31
N ILE A 86 -1.10 8.70 6.76
CA ILE A 86 -1.08 7.67 5.74
C ILE A 86 -0.36 6.45 6.31
N PHE A 87 -0.93 5.27 6.08
CA PHE A 87 -0.37 3.99 6.49
C PHE A 87 -0.05 3.14 5.27
N THR A 88 1.15 2.61 5.21
CA THR A 88 1.56 1.62 4.21
C THR A 88 2.56 0.65 4.79
N VAL A 89 2.72 -0.52 4.17
CA VAL A 89 3.69 -1.53 4.59
C VAL A 89 4.64 -1.80 3.44
N SER A 90 5.95 -1.69 3.71
CA SER A 90 6.97 -2.01 2.72
C SER A 90 7.05 -3.50 2.43
N GLU A 91 7.66 -3.88 1.31
CA GLU A 91 7.88 -5.28 0.94
C GLU A 91 8.64 -6.08 2.00
N ASN A 92 9.47 -5.41 2.80
CA ASN A 92 10.25 -6.02 3.88
C ASN A 92 9.50 -6.10 5.23
N GLY A 93 8.22 -5.69 5.26
CA GLY A 93 7.36 -5.79 6.45
C GLY A 93 7.56 -4.67 7.47
N TYR A 94 7.92 -3.47 7.04
CA TYR A 94 7.90 -2.28 7.89
C TYR A 94 6.61 -1.49 7.67
N LEU A 95 5.85 -1.27 8.72
CA LEU A 95 4.70 -0.37 8.72
C LEU A 95 5.19 1.07 8.88
N PHE A 96 4.88 1.89 7.91
CA PHE A 96 5.13 3.34 7.93
C PHE A 96 3.85 4.08 8.31
N THR A 97 3.99 5.04 9.24
CA THR A 97 3.00 6.07 9.53
C THR A 97 3.57 7.40 9.04
N ILE A 98 2.91 8.01 8.06
CA ILE A 98 3.41 9.19 7.36
C ILE A 98 2.44 10.34 7.63
N GLN A 99 2.95 11.52 7.93
CA GLN A 99 2.16 12.75 8.00
C GLN A 99 1.75 13.18 6.59
N LYS A 100 0.45 13.30 6.36
CA LYS A 100 -0.13 13.49 5.04
C LYS A 100 0.33 14.78 4.34
N GLY A 101 0.43 15.88 5.09
CA GLY A 101 0.72 17.22 4.52
C GLY A 101 2.14 17.36 3.97
N GLU A 102 3.13 16.86 4.70
CA GLU A 102 4.55 17.10 4.43
C GLU A 102 5.33 15.85 4.05
N GLY A 103 4.71 14.65 4.19
CA GLY A 103 5.37 13.39 3.91
C GLY A 103 6.37 12.94 4.99
N ASN A 104 6.39 13.60 6.15
CA ASN A 104 7.27 13.24 7.26
C ASN A 104 6.91 11.86 7.81
N ILE A 105 7.89 10.98 7.92
CA ILE A 105 7.71 9.67 8.53
C ILE A 105 7.69 9.86 10.05
N ILE A 106 6.50 9.66 10.65
CA ILE A 106 6.28 9.82 12.09
C ILE A 106 6.72 8.58 12.85
N ARG A 107 6.51 7.40 12.25
CA ARG A 107 6.81 6.13 12.90
C ARG A 107 7.08 5.03 11.89
N ILE A 108 8.02 4.15 12.24
CA ILE A 108 8.31 2.91 11.52
C ILE A 108 8.23 1.76 12.51
N ASN A 109 7.42 0.75 12.23
CA ASN A 109 7.29 -0.45 13.05
C ASN A 109 7.70 -1.69 12.24
N ASP A 110 8.61 -2.49 12.76
CA ASP A 110 8.97 -3.79 12.19
C ASP A 110 7.89 -4.82 12.56
N ILE A 111 6.99 -5.12 11.60
CA ILE A 111 5.90 -6.07 11.79
C ILE A 111 6.42 -7.52 11.78
N TYR A 112 7.54 -7.75 11.09
CA TYR A 112 8.14 -9.09 10.94
C TYR A 112 9.21 -9.40 11.98
N LYS A 113 9.40 -8.56 13.01
CA LYS A 113 10.46 -8.70 14.02
C LYS A 113 10.54 -10.10 14.67
N ASN A 114 9.38 -10.77 14.81
CA ASN A 114 9.28 -12.09 15.43
C ASN A 114 9.47 -13.26 14.44
N PHE A 115 9.64 -12.97 13.14
CA PHE A 115 9.94 -14.00 12.16
C PHE A 115 11.45 -14.18 12.02
N ASN A 116 11.89 -15.43 11.83
CA ASN A 116 13.29 -15.68 11.56
C ASN A 116 13.72 -15.13 10.19
N PHE A 117 15.01 -14.93 10.01
CA PHE A 117 15.60 -14.30 8.81
C PHE A 117 15.14 -14.99 7.51
N LYS A 118 15.24 -16.31 7.43
CA LYS A 118 14.83 -17.07 6.23
C LYS A 118 13.35 -16.86 5.86
N LYS A 119 12.48 -16.72 6.87
CA LYS A 119 11.08 -16.46 6.66
C LYS A 119 10.85 -15.04 6.15
N ARG A 120 11.53 -14.04 6.76
CA ARG A 120 11.42 -12.63 6.34
C ARG A 120 11.81 -12.40 4.88
N GLU A 121 12.83 -13.09 4.38
CA GLU A 121 13.27 -12.98 2.99
C GLU A 121 12.24 -13.48 1.97
N ARG A 122 11.39 -14.42 2.37
CA ARG A 122 10.44 -15.10 1.47
C ARG A 122 9.03 -14.52 1.50
N ILE A 123 8.60 -14.00 2.66
CA ILE A 123 7.24 -13.49 2.78
C ILE A 123 7.15 -12.08 2.20
N ARG A 124 5.99 -11.81 1.59
CA ARG A 124 5.67 -10.48 1.06
C ARG A 124 4.27 -10.08 1.53
N PRO A 125 4.06 -8.81 1.88
CA PRO A 125 2.73 -8.28 2.12
C PRO A 125 1.89 -8.38 0.85
N THR A 126 0.64 -8.84 0.96
CA THR A 126 -0.27 -9.02 -0.18
C THR A 126 -1.48 -8.12 -0.14
N GLY A 127 -1.83 -7.61 1.03
CA GLY A 127 -2.96 -6.71 1.19
C GLY A 127 -3.02 -6.08 2.56
N LEU A 128 -3.45 -4.82 2.60
CA LEU A 128 -3.64 -4.04 3.82
C LEU A 128 -5.05 -3.45 3.81
N THR A 129 -5.76 -3.57 4.92
CA THR A 129 -7.06 -2.93 5.14
C THR A 129 -7.20 -2.45 6.59
N ILE A 130 -8.24 -1.65 6.84
CA ILE A 130 -8.53 -1.12 8.17
C ILE A 130 -9.93 -1.55 8.61
N GLY A 131 -10.08 -1.87 9.89
CA GLY A 131 -11.36 -2.10 10.57
C GLY A 131 -11.28 -1.73 12.03
N GLY A 132 -12.20 -0.86 12.48
CA GLY A 132 -12.12 -0.29 13.82
C GLY A 132 -10.77 0.36 14.12
N ASN A 133 -10.14 -0.02 15.21
CA ASN A 133 -8.83 0.50 15.63
C ASN A 133 -7.64 -0.39 15.18
N ASN A 134 -7.85 -1.24 14.19
CA ASN A 134 -6.83 -2.19 13.74
C ASN A 134 -6.57 -2.11 12.23
N LEU A 135 -5.31 -2.35 11.86
CA LEU A 135 -4.92 -2.66 10.50
C LEU A 135 -4.82 -4.20 10.37
N TYR A 136 -5.29 -4.70 9.24
CA TYR A 136 -5.26 -6.12 8.88
C TYR A 136 -4.37 -6.30 7.68
N LEU A 137 -3.26 -7.00 7.85
CA LEU A 137 -2.27 -7.28 6.83
C LEU A 137 -2.30 -8.76 6.47
N THR A 138 -2.43 -9.07 5.19
CA THR A 138 -2.23 -10.42 4.66
C THR A 138 -0.85 -10.58 4.04
N ASN A 139 -0.31 -11.78 4.13
CA ASN A 139 1.00 -12.14 3.59
C ASN A 139 0.93 -13.28 2.58
N SER A 140 1.97 -13.36 1.75
CA SER A 140 2.14 -14.42 0.73
C SER A 140 2.25 -15.84 1.30
N ASP A 141 2.53 -15.98 2.59
CA ASP A 141 2.58 -17.26 3.28
C ASP A 141 1.24 -17.65 3.94
N GLY A 142 0.16 -16.93 3.66
CA GLY A 142 -1.17 -17.23 4.19
C GLY A 142 -1.39 -16.81 5.64
N ASN A 143 -0.58 -15.90 6.18
CA ASN A 143 -0.83 -15.30 7.48
C ASN A 143 -1.66 -14.03 7.36
N LEU A 144 -2.57 -13.84 8.33
CA LEU A 144 -3.23 -12.59 8.66
C LEU A 144 -2.56 -12.02 9.91
N ILE A 145 -2.14 -10.76 9.84
CA ILE A 145 -1.53 -10.03 10.95
C ILE A 145 -2.45 -8.88 11.34
N VAL A 146 -2.84 -8.85 12.59
CA VAL A 146 -3.63 -7.76 13.19
C VAL A 146 -2.68 -6.81 13.89
N ILE A 147 -2.78 -5.52 13.56
CA ILE A 147 -1.86 -4.49 14.02
C ILE A 147 -2.66 -3.37 14.64
N SER A 148 -2.27 -2.90 15.82
CA SER A 148 -2.88 -1.71 16.43
C SER A 148 -2.64 -0.48 15.58
N LEU A 149 -3.69 0.23 15.22
CA LEU A 149 -3.59 1.48 14.45
C LEU A 149 -2.85 2.56 15.23
N SER A 150 -3.16 2.71 16.51
CA SER A 150 -2.58 3.75 17.36
C SER A 150 -1.11 3.49 17.70
N ALA A 151 -0.76 2.25 18.05
CA ALA A 151 0.59 1.89 18.50
C ALA A 151 1.50 1.35 17.37
N GLY A 152 0.90 0.80 16.29
CA GLY A 152 1.62 0.17 15.19
C GLY A 152 2.26 -1.18 15.54
N ASN A 153 2.00 -1.73 16.73
CA ASN A 153 2.50 -3.03 17.16
C ASN A 153 1.57 -4.17 16.70
N VAL A 154 2.17 -5.32 16.47
CA VAL A 154 1.44 -6.55 16.15
C VAL A 154 0.69 -7.02 17.39
N LEU A 155 -0.63 -7.21 17.26
CA LEU A 155 -1.53 -7.74 18.28
C LEU A 155 -1.72 -9.25 18.14
N LYS A 156 -1.88 -9.74 16.90
CA LYS A 156 -2.15 -11.15 16.60
C LYS A 156 -1.55 -11.52 15.25
N ILE A 157 -1.08 -12.76 15.14
CA ILE A 157 -0.72 -13.40 13.88
C ILE A 157 -1.51 -14.70 13.78
N GLU A 158 -2.24 -14.87 12.71
CA GLU A 158 -3.09 -16.04 12.50
C GLU A 158 -2.84 -16.66 11.13
N LYS A 159 -2.68 -17.97 11.09
CA LYS A 159 -2.56 -18.74 9.85
C LYS A 159 -3.94 -19.01 9.28
N VAL A 160 -4.33 -18.26 8.26
CA VAL A 160 -5.67 -18.34 7.64
C VAL A 160 -5.69 -19.09 6.31
N GLY A 161 -4.52 -19.31 5.70
CA GLY A 161 -4.35 -20.05 4.46
C GLY A 161 -3.02 -20.81 4.41
N ARG A 162 -2.84 -21.69 3.43
CA ARG A 162 -1.55 -22.38 3.21
C ARG A 162 -0.59 -21.52 2.42
N ASP A 163 -1.12 -20.81 1.41
CA ASP A 163 -0.40 -20.05 0.41
C ASP A 163 -0.96 -18.64 0.30
N LEU A 164 -0.76 -18.02 -0.87
CA LEU A 164 -1.22 -16.68 -1.19
C LEU A 164 -2.72 -16.50 -0.89
N ILE A 165 -3.02 -15.50 -0.11
CA ILE A 165 -4.38 -15.06 0.22
C ILE A 165 -4.61 -13.64 -0.30
N SER A 166 -5.86 -13.31 -0.58
CA SER A 166 -6.22 -11.99 -1.09
C SER A 166 -5.98 -10.87 -0.06
N LYS A 167 -6.01 -9.63 -0.53
CA LYS A 167 -6.22 -8.48 0.34
C LYS A 167 -7.48 -8.73 1.19
N PRO A 168 -7.44 -8.48 2.51
CA PRO A 168 -8.62 -8.61 3.35
C PRO A 168 -9.63 -7.51 3.00
N LEU A 169 -10.91 -7.86 3.04
CA LEU A 169 -12.03 -6.93 2.89
C LEU A 169 -12.82 -6.90 4.19
N ILE A 170 -13.14 -5.71 4.68
CA ILE A 170 -14.03 -5.53 5.83
C ILE A 170 -15.33 -4.93 5.35
N TYR A 171 -16.43 -5.57 5.71
CA TYR A 171 -17.78 -5.13 5.40
C TYR A 171 -18.74 -5.54 6.52
N ASN A 172 -19.54 -4.60 7.02
CA ASN A 172 -20.48 -4.80 8.13
C ASN A 172 -19.81 -5.52 9.32
N GLU A 173 -18.67 -4.98 9.80
CA GLU A 173 -17.89 -5.50 10.94
C GLU A 173 -17.29 -6.89 10.74
N ASN A 174 -17.49 -7.50 9.59
CA ASN A 174 -16.97 -8.82 9.24
C ASN A 174 -15.72 -8.70 8.35
N LEU A 175 -14.75 -9.59 8.56
CA LEU A 175 -13.54 -9.72 7.77
C LEU A 175 -13.68 -10.85 6.75
N PHE A 176 -13.46 -10.55 5.48
CA PHE A 176 -13.51 -11.50 4.38
C PHE A 176 -12.13 -11.67 3.74
N ILE A 177 -11.74 -12.90 3.49
CA ILE A 177 -10.51 -13.24 2.76
C ILE A 177 -10.83 -14.27 1.69
N VAL A 178 -10.35 -14.06 0.47
CA VAL A 178 -10.39 -15.08 -0.59
C VAL A 178 -9.15 -15.95 -0.47
N LYS A 179 -9.37 -17.26 -0.33
CA LYS A 179 -8.33 -18.28 -0.31
C LYS A 179 -8.80 -19.54 -1.05
N ASN A 180 -7.92 -20.15 -1.83
CA ASN A 180 -8.23 -21.38 -2.58
C ASN A 180 -9.52 -21.28 -3.40
N GLY A 181 -9.79 -20.14 -4.02
CA GLY A 181 -10.99 -19.88 -4.81
C GLY A 181 -12.29 -19.71 -4.01
N SER A 182 -12.23 -19.68 -2.68
CA SER A 182 -13.39 -19.53 -1.78
C SER A 182 -13.30 -18.27 -0.94
N ILE A 183 -14.44 -17.62 -0.69
CA ILE A 183 -14.56 -16.51 0.26
C ILE A 183 -14.75 -17.11 1.66
N THR A 184 -13.91 -16.70 2.59
CA THR A 184 -13.99 -17.11 4.00
C THR A 184 -14.28 -15.90 4.87
N LEU A 185 -15.26 -16.02 5.75
CA LEU A 185 -15.61 -15.07 6.78
C LEU A 185 -14.79 -15.36 8.04
N TYR A 186 -14.29 -14.31 8.67
CA TYR A 186 -13.63 -14.32 9.99
C TYR A 186 -14.34 -13.31 10.89
N ASP A 187 -14.74 -13.75 12.06
CA ASP A 187 -15.37 -12.95 13.12
C ASP A 187 -14.31 -12.33 14.04
#